data_efcbc62062bae1ecba9cad5a26cc11d8
#
_entry.id   efcbc62062bae1ecba9cad5a26cc11d8
#
_cell.length_a   1.000
_cell.length_b   1.000
_cell.length_c   1.000
_cell.angle_alpha   90.00
_cell.angle_beta   90.00
_cell.angle_gamma   90.00
#
_symmetry.space_group_name_H-M   'P 1'
#
loop_
_entity.id
_entity.type
_entity.pdbx_description
1 polymer ?
#
loop_
_entity_poly.entity_id
_entity_poly.type
_entity_poly.pdbx_seq_one_letter_code
_entity_poly.pdbx_strand_id
1 'polypeptide(L)'
;MNGALFMHLWRANRGRLLFVSVALLGWGTVLPVIYDAFGAQFRQLFESGAIPSQFAEFGGGDIFSLSGSVAVGFIHPIAVSLSLVFAVGFAAAAIAGERQRGTLEVLLSRPVSRRVIYGTMAVATALFVATTTGALTIGALLGATLTDRTAELGAGNLPLLWLNGVLLFGAFGAVSLAASASFDRLTPAVGVALAFVLGSYFLEVLGSLWPDAAGLQPYSLFHYLDAQADLAGLPAARDFAILGAVIAAAVAYALVIFPRRDLAAPA
;
A
#
# COMPACT_ATOMS: atom_id res chain seq x y z
N MET A 1 22.02 6.36 -5.28
CA MET A 1 21.22 7.13 -4.30
C MET A 1 22.01 8.38 -3.89
N ASN A 2 21.35 9.53 -3.79
CA ASN A 2 21.98 10.77 -3.28
C ASN A 2 21.56 10.95 -1.80
N GLY A 3 22.54 10.84 -0.88
CA GLY A 3 22.25 10.87 0.56
C GLY A 3 21.72 12.22 1.07
N ALA A 4 22.17 13.33 0.48
CA ALA A 4 21.70 14.67 0.87
C ALA A 4 20.22 14.87 0.47
N LEU A 5 19.85 14.44 -0.73
CA LEU A 5 18.46 14.47 -1.20
C LEU A 5 17.58 13.56 -0.33
N PHE A 6 18.04 12.34 -0.06
CA PHE A 6 17.30 11.41 0.81
C PHE A 6 17.05 11.99 2.20
N MET A 7 18.09 12.55 2.82
CA MET A 7 17.97 13.16 4.15
C MET A 7 17.03 14.37 4.16
N HIS A 8 17.00 15.15 3.08
CA HIS A 8 16.03 16.23 2.91
C HIS A 8 14.60 15.70 2.85
N LEU A 9 14.34 14.69 2.00
CA LEU A 9 13.02 14.05 1.89
C LEU A 9 12.56 13.46 3.22
N TRP A 10 13.46 12.79 3.94
CA TRP A 10 13.18 12.23 5.27
C TRP A 10 12.78 13.32 6.27
N ARG A 11 13.59 14.38 6.40
CA ARG A 11 13.32 15.47 7.34
C ARG A 11 12.02 16.21 7.02
N ALA A 12 11.74 16.42 5.74
CA ALA A 12 10.52 17.10 5.29
C ALA A 12 9.25 16.27 5.56
N ASN A 13 9.35 14.94 5.58
CA ASN A 13 8.19 14.06 5.73
C ASN A 13 8.09 13.36 7.10
N ARG A 14 9.05 13.52 8.00
CA ARG A 14 9.09 12.79 9.30
C ARG A 14 7.84 12.99 10.16
N GLY A 15 7.28 14.19 10.21
CA GLY A 15 6.05 14.48 10.98
C GLY A 15 4.83 13.77 10.38
N ARG A 16 4.70 13.82 9.04
CA ARG A 16 3.66 13.08 8.32
C ARG A 16 3.82 11.57 8.47
N LEU A 17 5.05 11.08 8.39
CA LEU A 17 5.36 9.66 8.57
C LEU A 17 4.99 9.18 9.98
N LEU A 18 5.36 9.94 11.00
CA LEU A 18 4.98 9.64 12.39
C LEU A 18 3.46 9.59 12.56
N PHE A 19 2.76 10.61 12.07
CA PHE A 19 1.30 10.68 12.18
C PHE A 19 0.61 9.47 11.50
N VAL A 20 0.98 9.17 10.24
CA VAL A 20 0.41 8.05 9.49
C VAL A 20 0.76 6.71 10.14
N SER A 21 2.00 6.55 10.61
CA SER A 21 2.43 5.33 11.30
C SER A 21 1.68 5.11 12.61
N VAL A 22 1.48 6.15 13.42
CA VAL A 22 0.69 6.06 14.66
C VAL A 22 -0.77 5.73 14.36
N ALA A 23 -1.36 6.35 13.33
CA ALA A 23 -2.74 6.07 12.94
C ALA A 23 -2.91 4.63 12.44
N LEU A 24 -1.98 4.11 11.63
CA LEU A 24 -2.00 2.72 11.14
C LEU A 24 -1.70 1.71 12.26
N LEU A 25 -0.80 2.03 13.18
CA LEU A 25 -0.55 1.21 14.36
C LEU A 25 -1.81 1.11 15.21
N GLY A 26 -2.48 2.23 15.47
CA GLY A 26 -3.76 2.26 16.19
C GLY A 26 -4.84 1.46 15.47
N TRP A 27 -4.98 1.63 14.15
CA TRP A 27 -5.91 0.85 13.35
C TRP A 27 -5.63 -0.65 13.43
N GLY A 28 -4.37 -1.07 13.24
CA GLY A 28 -3.96 -2.47 13.37
C GLY A 28 -4.26 -3.05 14.76
N THR A 29 -4.06 -2.25 15.83
CA THR A 29 -4.32 -2.68 17.21
C THR A 29 -5.81 -2.89 17.48
N VAL A 30 -6.65 -2.04 16.90
CA VAL A 30 -8.11 -2.11 17.08
C VAL A 30 -8.72 -3.38 16.48
N LEU A 31 -8.16 -3.92 15.40
CA LEU A 31 -8.72 -5.09 14.70
C LEU A 31 -8.84 -6.35 15.57
N PRO A 32 -7.77 -6.86 16.22
CA PRO A 32 -7.89 -8.00 17.13
C PRO A 32 -8.78 -7.70 18.34
N VAL A 33 -8.79 -6.46 18.83
CA VAL A 33 -9.63 -6.04 19.97
C VAL A 33 -11.11 -6.08 19.57
N ILE A 34 -11.49 -5.59 18.39
CA ILE A 34 -12.85 -5.69 17.87
C ILE A 34 -13.24 -7.16 17.66
N TYR A 35 -12.34 -7.97 17.11
CA TYR A 35 -12.57 -9.39 16.95
C TYR A 35 -12.85 -10.09 18.28
N ASP A 36 -12.05 -9.83 19.30
CA ASP A 36 -12.24 -10.41 20.63
C ASP A 36 -13.55 -9.97 21.28
N ALA A 37 -13.89 -8.69 21.18
CA ALA A 37 -15.07 -8.12 21.83
C ALA A 37 -16.40 -8.49 21.12
N PHE A 38 -16.40 -8.61 19.79
CA PHE A 38 -17.63 -8.70 18.99
C PHE A 38 -17.68 -9.88 18.02
N GLY A 39 -16.61 -10.66 17.86
CA GLY A 39 -16.54 -11.74 16.87
C GLY A 39 -17.65 -12.78 17.00
N ALA A 40 -18.03 -13.15 18.24
CA ALA A 40 -19.11 -14.09 18.48
C ALA A 40 -20.49 -13.52 18.05
N GLN A 41 -20.74 -12.24 18.33
CA GLN A 41 -21.98 -11.57 17.94
C GLN A 41 -22.09 -11.42 16.41
N PHE A 42 -21.00 -11.08 15.75
CA PHE A 42 -20.95 -11.01 14.28
C PHE A 42 -21.22 -12.38 13.65
N ARG A 43 -20.64 -13.46 14.20
CA ARG A 43 -20.90 -14.83 13.73
C ARG A 43 -22.36 -15.21 13.88
N GLN A 44 -22.99 -14.90 15.02
CA GLN A 44 -24.43 -15.15 15.24
C GLN A 44 -25.33 -14.40 14.25
N LEU A 45 -25.03 -13.11 13.97
CA LEU A 45 -25.74 -12.32 12.97
C LEU A 45 -25.61 -12.92 11.58
N PHE A 46 -24.44 -13.47 11.26
CA PHE A 46 -24.20 -14.13 9.99
C PHE A 46 -24.98 -15.46 9.89
N GLU A 47 -24.88 -16.31 10.90
CA GLU A 47 -25.60 -17.60 10.96
C GLU A 47 -27.13 -17.42 10.95
N SER A 48 -27.65 -16.29 11.46
CA SER A 48 -29.06 -15.94 11.37
C SER A 48 -29.54 -15.52 9.97
N GLY A 49 -28.61 -15.36 9.00
CA GLY A 49 -28.91 -14.88 7.66
C GLY A 49 -29.15 -13.37 7.57
N ALA A 50 -28.90 -12.61 8.65
CA ALA A 50 -29.02 -11.14 8.64
C ALA A 50 -27.96 -10.46 7.78
N ILE A 51 -26.82 -11.14 7.57
CA ILE A 51 -25.72 -10.69 6.72
C ILE A 51 -25.57 -11.68 5.55
N PRO A 52 -25.55 -11.22 4.28
CA PRO A 52 -25.37 -12.09 3.12
C PRO A 52 -24.05 -12.88 3.16
N SER A 53 -24.10 -14.14 2.70
CA SER A 53 -22.97 -15.07 2.77
C SER A 53 -21.71 -14.59 2.01
N GLN A 54 -21.87 -13.74 1.01
CA GLN A 54 -20.76 -13.17 0.23
C GLN A 54 -19.80 -12.32 1.09
N PHE A 55 -20.25 -11.81 2.22
CA PHE A 55 -19.39 -11.07 3.14
C PHE A 55 -18.48 -11.95 4.01
N ALA A 56 -18.76 -13.27 4.09
CA ALA A 56 -17.96 -14.18 4.93
C ALA A 56 -16.51 -14.33 4.44
N GLU A 57 -16.31 -14.26 3.14
CA GLU A 57 -15.01 -14.46 2.48
C GLU A 57 -14.40 -13.14 1.99
N PHE A 58 -14.96 -12.00 2.40
CA PHE A 58 -14.47 -10.70 1.99
C PHE A 58 -13.05 -10.46 2.53
N GLY A 59 -12.11 -10.15 1.62
CA GLY A 59 -10.72 -9.90 1.98
C GLY A 59 -9.84 -11.15 1.98
N GLY A 60 -10.26 -12.23 1.32
CA GLY A 60 -9.42 -13.41 1.05
C GLY A 60 -9.44 -14.44 2.16
N GLY A 61 -10.55 -14.56 2.92
CA GLY A 61 -10.67 -15.65 3.89
C GLY A 61 -11.77 -15.49 4.94
N ASP A 62 -11.80 -16.37 5.95
CA ASP A 62 -12.83 -16.37 7.00
C ASP A 62 -12.70 -15.13 7.89
N ILE A 63 -13.57 -14.14 7.69
CA ILE A 63 -13.63 -12.90 8.50
C ILE A 63 -13.92 -13.16 9.98
N PHE A 64 -14.42 -14.35 10.32
CA PHE A 64 -14.69 -14.77 11.68
C PHE A 64 -13.50 -15.43 12.38
N SER A 65 -12.35 -15.45 11.73
CA SER A 65 -11.06 -15.78 12.35
C SER A 65 -10.29 -14.51 12.71
N LEU A 66 -9.37 -14.60 13.66
CA LEU A 66 -8.50 -13.48 14.01
C LEU A 66 -7.63 -13.04 12.82
N SER A 67 -7.04 -14.01 12.09
CA SER A 67 -6.27 -13.73 10.89
C SER A 67 -7.11 -13.09 9.79
N GLY A 68 -8.38 -13.52 9.62
CA GLY A 68 -9.30 -12.90 8.68
C GLY A 68 -9.68 -11.46 9.05
N SER A 69 -9.90 -11.18 10.34
CA SER A 69 -10.15 -9.81 10.79
C SER A 69 -8.97 -8.87 10.49
N VAL A 70 -7.73 -9.37 10.66
CA VAL A 70 -6.52 -8.63 10.29
C VAL A 70 -6.41 -8.47 8.78
N ALA A 71 -6.72 -9.52 8.00
CA ALA A 71 -6.74 -9.46 6.53
C ALA A 71 -7.69 -8.36 6.01
N VAL A 72 -8.94 -8.36 6.48
CA VAL A 72 -9.90 -7.30 6.16
C VAL A 72 -9.37 -5.92 6.57
N GLY A 73 -8.68 -5.84 7.68
CA GLY A 73 -8.07 -4.61 8.16
C GLY A 73 -7.03 -3.99 7.23
N PHE A 74 -6.28 -4.80 6.51
CA PHE A 74 -5.28 -4.34 5.53
C PHE A 74 -5.92 -3.74 4.28
N ILE A 75 -7.05 -4.28 3.82
CA ILE A 75 -7.78 -3.79 2.64
C ILE A 75 -8.90 -2.81 2.99
N HIS A 76 -9.14 -2.58 4.28
CA HIS A 76 -10.17 -1.65 4.73
C HIS A 76 -9.87 -0.22 4.23
N PRO A 77 -10.88 0.56 3.81
CA PRO A 77 -10.68 1.92 3.30
C PRO A 77 -9.83 2.84 4.18
N ILE A 78 -9.88 2.67 5.51
CA ILE A 78 -9.05 3.43 6.47
C ILE A 78 -7.57 3.11 6.25
N ALA A 79 -7.18 1.82 6.27
CA ALA A 79 -5.78 1.42 6.08
C ALA A 79 -5.28 1.78 4.69
N VAL A 80 -6.10 1.52 3.66
CA VAL A 80 -5.78 1.88 2.28
C VAL A 80 -5.56 3.38 2.16
N SER A 81 -6.49 4.22 2.64
CA SER A 81 -6.38 5.69 2.55
C SER A 81 -5.12 6.23 3.25
N LEU A 82 -4.80 5.72 4.45
CA LEU A 82 -3.61 6.12 5.18
C LEU A 82 -2.32 5.66 4.48
N SER A 83 -2.28 4.45 3.94
CA SER A 83 -1.13 3.93 3.18
C SER A 83 -0.90 4.71 1.88
N LEU A 84 -1.97 5.17 1.23
CA LEU A 84 -1.90 5.98 0.01
C LEU A 84 -1.30 7.39 0.24
N VAL A 85 -1.19 7.88 1.48
CA VAL A 85 -0.50 9.14 1.77
C VAL A 85 0.93 9.13 1.25
N PHE A 86 1.63 8.00 1.34
CA PHE A 86 2.99 7.85 0.81
C PHE A 86 3.01 7.14 -0.54
N ALA A 87 2.23 6.08 -0.72
CA ALA A 87 2.20 5.33 -1.96
C ALA A 87 1.69 6.17 -3.16
N VAL A 88 0.76 7.09 -2.93
CA VAL A 88 0.27 8.00 -3.98
C VAL A 88 0.71 9.45 -3.71
N GLY A 89 0.37 9.99 -2.54
CA GLY A 89 0.54 11.41 -2.26
C GLY A 89 2.00 11.88 -2.36
N PHE A 90 2.92 11.17 -1.68
CA PHE A 90 4.36 11.49 -1.76
C PHE A 90 4.93 11.13 -3.14
N ALA A 91 4.65 9.92 -3.65
CA ALA A 91 5.24 9.44 -4.89
C ALA A 91 4.82 10.27 -6.11
N ALA A 92 3.53 10.61 -6.24
CA ALA A 92 3.04 11.46 -7.33
C ALA A 92 3.59 12.89 -7.24
N ALA A 93 3.84 13.41 -6.03
CA ALA A 93 4.39 14.75 -5.83
C ALA A 93 5.91 14.83 -6.03
N ALA A 94 6.61 13.71 -6.02
CA ALA A 94 8.07 13.66 -5.96
C ALA A 94 8.78 14.34 -7.14
N ILE A 95 8.25 14.26 -8.36
CA ILE A 95 8.80 14.88 -9.56
C ILE A 95 7.81 15.92 -10.11
N ALA A 96 6.58 15.51 -10.40
CA ALA A 96 5.56 16.40 -10.96
C ALA A 96 5.22 17.59 -10.03
N GLY A 97 5.17 17.33 -8.71
CA GLY A 97 4.97 18.38 -7.72
C GLY A 97 6.14 19.35 -7.61
N GLU A 98 7.40 18.85 -7.65
CA GLU A 98 8.60 19.69 -7.67
C GLU A 98 8.66 20.52 -8.95
N ARG A 99 8.28 19.92 -10.09
CA ARG A 99 8.21 20.64 -11.35
C ARG A 99 7.16 21.74 -11.32
N GLN A 100 5.95 21.44 -10.86
CA GLN A 100 4.87 22.42 -10.76
C GLN A 100 5.24 23.62 -9.87
N ARG A 101 6.09 23.41 -8.86
CA ARG A 101 6.59 24.48 -7.97
C ARG A 101 7.82 25.22 -8.51
N GLY A 102 8.40 24.77 -9.65
CA GLY A 102 9.64 25.31 -10.20
C GLY A 102 10.90 24.92 -9.41
N THR A 103 10.79 24.01 -8.43
CA THR A 103 11.92 23.59 -7.59
C THR A 103 12.72 22.44 -8.21
N LEU A 104 12.16 21.72 -9.17
CA LEU A 104 12.85 20.66 -9.88
C LEU A 104 14.09 21.17 -10.64
N GLU A 105 14.04 22.38 -11.21
CA GLU A 105 15.15 22.99 -11.95
C GLU A 105 16.36 23.24 -11.03
N VAL A 106 16.10 23.68 -9.79
CA VAL A 106 17.15 23.86 -8.77
C VAL A 106 17.80 22.52 -8.40
N LEU A 107 17.02 21.45 -8.40
CA LEU A 107 17.53 20.10 -8.16
C LEU A 107 18.36 19.60 -9.35
N LEU A 108 17.92 19.89 -10.58
CA LEU A 108 18.59 19.48 -11.82
C LEU A 108 19.83 20.31 -12.16
N SER A 109 19.99 21.52 -11.60
CA SER A 109 21.22 22.33 -11.76
C SER A 109 22.42 21.75 -10.98
N ARG A 110 22.18 20.82 -10.07
CA ARG A 110 23.25 20.13 -9.35
C ARG A 110 23.86 19.02 -10.21
N PRO A 111 25.14 18.65 -10.01
CA PRO A 111 25.82 17.59 -10.76
C PRO A 111 25.33 16.19 -10.32
N VAL A 112 24.03 15.95 -10.43
CA VAL A 112 23.39 14.68 -10.07
C VAL A 112 22.54 14.19 -11.24
N SER A 113 22.77 12.97 -11.72
CA SER A 113 22.01 12.43 -12.84
C SER A 113 20.53 12.25 -12.49
N ARG A 114 19.64 12.43 -13.48
CA ARG A 114 18.18 12.23 -13.32
C ARG A 114 17.83 10.83 -12.80
N ARG A 115 18.59 9.80 -13.23
CA ARG A 115 18.42 8.42 -12.72
C ARG A 115 18.70 8.31 -11.23
N VAL A 116 19.72 9.00 -10.73
CA VAL A 116 20.05 9.03 -9.30
C VAL A 116 18.97 9.78 -8.51
N ILE A 117 18.43 10.87 -9.06
CA ILE A 117 17.31 11.61 -8.44
C ILE A 117 16.09 10.68 -8.33
N TYR A 118 15.65 10.08 -9.45
CA TYR A 118 14.55 9.14 -9.47
C TYR A 118 14.76 7.97 -8.49
N GLY A 119 15.93 7.32 -8.56
CA GLY A 119 16.24 6.20 -7.67
C GLY A 119 16.22 6.57 -6.19
N THR A 120 16.63 7.82 -5.84
CA THR A 120 16.55 8.31 -4.46
C THR A 120 15.09 8.49 -4.02
N MET A 121 14.23 9.01 -4.90
CA MET A 121 12.80 9.15 -4.63
C MET A 121 12.11 7.78 -4.53
N ALA A 122 12.47 6.82 -5.38
CA ALA A 122 11.95 5.45 -5.33
C ALA A 122 12.32 4.75 -4.01
N VAL A 123 13.57 4.86 -3.57
CA VAL A 123 14.00 4.32 -2.27
C VAL A 123 13.28 5.00 -1.11
N ALA A 124 13.10 6.32 -1.15
CA ALA A 124 12.35 7.04 -0.12
C ALA A 124 10.89 6.58 -0.07
N THR A 125 10.23 6.43 -1.23
CA THR A 125 8.85 5.88 -1.31
C THR A 125 8.78 4.48 -0.70
N ALA A 126 9.68 3.58 -1.09
CA ALA A 126 9.73 2.21 -0.58
C ALA A 126 9.92 2.16 0.95
N LEU A 127 10.83 2.99 1.50
CA LEU A 127 11.04 3.06 2.94
C LEU A 127 9.85 3.64 3.70
N PHE A 128 9.20 4.66 3.17
CA PHE A 128 8.00 5.22 3.80
C PHE A 128 6.85 4.22 3.80
N VAL A 129 6.63 3.54 2.68
CA VAL A 129 5.64 2.45 2.57
C VAL A 129 5.98 1.32 3.54
N ALA A 130 7.22 0.85 3.57
CA ALA A 130 7.65 -0.21 4.48
C ALA A 130 7.45 0.15 5.96
N THR A 131 7.72 1.41 6.33
CA THR A 131 7.53 1.91 7.70
C THR A 131 6.04 1.97 8.07
N THR A 132 5.19 2.50 7.19
CA THR A 132 3.75 2.63 7.46
C THR A 132 3.05 1.27 7.48
N THR A 133 3.38 0.36 6.55
CA THR A 133 2.89 -1.02 6.56
C THR A 133 3.39 -1.78 7.79
N GLY A 134 4.65 -1.56 8.19
CA GLY A 134 5.21 -2.13 9.43
C GLY A 134 4.47 -1.66 10.67
N ALA A 135 4.07 -0.39 10.74
CA ALA A 135 3.27 0.12 11.84
C ALA A 135 1.89 -0.56 11.91
N LEU A 136 1.22 -0.80 10.77
CA LEU A 136 -0.03 -1.55 10.70
C LEU A 136 0.14 -2.99 11.22
N THR A 137 1.18 -3.68 10.74
CA THR A 137 1.49 -5.06 11.14
C THR A 137 1.85 -5.18 12.62
N ILE A 138 2.65 -4.25 13.14
CA ILE A 138 2.98 -4.18 14.57
C ILE A 138 1.71 -3.89 15.40
N GLY A 139 0.82 -3.05 14.89
CA GLY A 139 -0.48 -2.80 15.50
C GLY A 139 -1.30 -4.08 15.67
N ALA A 140 -1.38 -4.91 14.61
CA ALA A 140 -2.08 -6.20 14.69
C ALA A 140 -1.45 -7.13 15.76
N LEU A 141 -0.12 -7.17 15.87
CA LEU A 141 0.56 -7.90 16.93
C LEU A 141 0.22 -7.35 18.32
N LEU A 142 0.25 -6.03 18.49
CA LEU A 142 -0.11 -5.40 19.77
C LEU A 142 -1.55 -5.70 20.17
N GLY A 143 -2.51 -5.62 19.23
CA GLY A 143 -3.90 -5.98 19.49
C GLY A 143 -4.06 -7.43 19.91
N ALA A 144 -3.39 -8.35 19.21
CA ALA A 144 -3.41 -9.78 19.54
C ALA A 144 -2.74 -10.07 20.91
N THR A 145 -1.70 -9.31 21.31
CA THR A 145 -1.09 -9.45 22.64
C THR A 145 -1.99 -8.92 23.73
N LEU A 146 -2.71 -7.82 23.51
CA LEU A 146 -3.66 -7.24 24.48
C LEU A 146 -4.87 -8.15 24.75
N THR A 147 -5.20 -9.04 23.80
CA THR A 147 -6.31 -9.98 23.88
C THR A 147 -5.87 -11.43 24.17
N ASP A 148 -4.57 -11.65 24.47
CA ASP A 148 -3.96 -12.99 24.72
C ASP A 148 -4.17 -13.98 23.56
N ARG A 149 -4.28 -13.48 22.30
CA ARG A 149 -4.56 -14.30 21.08
C ARG A 149 -3.39 -14.37 20.10
N THR A 150 -2.17 -14.13 20.55
CA THR A 150 -0.98 -14.15 19.67
C THR A 150 -0.77 -15.49 18.96
N ALA A 151 -1.15 -16.60 19.60
CA ALA A 151 -1.04 -17.93 19.01
C ALA A 151 -2.01 -18.12 17.83
N GLU A 152 -3.23 -17.54 17.93
CA GLU A 152 -4.24 -17.60 16.87
C GLU A 152 -3.86 -16.73 15.67
N LEU A 153 -3.11 -15.64 15.89
CA LEU A 153 -2.68 -14.71 14.84
C LEU A 153 -1.63 -15.32 13.89
N GLY A 154 -0.88 -16.35 14.32
CA GLY A 154 0.28 -16.80 13.56
C GLY A 154 1.43 -15.77 13.59
N ALA A 155 1.71 -15.21 14.78
CA ALA A 155 2.61 -14.06 14.97
C ALA A 155 4.02 -14.28 14.38
N GLY A 156 4.52 -15.53 14.27
CA GLY A 156 5.80 -15.85 13.64
C GLY A 156 5.86 -15.54 12.15
N ASN A 157 4.71 -15.45 11.49
CA ASN A 157 4.58 -15.22 10.06
C ASN A 157 4.26 -13.75 9.69
N LEU A 158 4.15 -12.86 10.67
CA LEU A 158 3.94 -11.42 10.45
C LEU A 158 4.95 -10.77 9.47
N PRO A 159 6.23 -11.19 9.40
CA PRO A 159 7.13 -10.68 8.36
C PRO A 159 6.69 -10.98 6.93
N LEU A 160 5.98 -12.09 6.67
CA LEU A 160 5.42 -12.41 5.35
C LEU A 160 4.28 -11.46 5.01
N LEU A 161 3.33 -11.26 5.93
CA LEU A 161 2.25 -10.30 5.77
C LEU A 161 2.77 -8.86 5.57
N TRP A 162 3.78 -8.45 6.37
CA TRP A 162 4.43 -7.16 6.18
C TRP A 162 5.04 -7.02 4.80
N LEU A 163 5.78 -8.04 4.33
CA LEU A 163 6.42 -8.01 3.01
C LEU A 163 5.39 -7.94 1.88
N ASN A 164 4.31 -8.73 1.97
CA ASN A 164 3.24 -8.72 0.98
C ASN A 164 2.54 -7.33 0.93
N GLY A 165 2.21 -6.77 2.09
CA GLY A 165 1.66 -5.42 2.18
C GLY A 165 2.62 -4.34 1.64
N VAL A 166 3.94 -4.47 1.90
CA VAL A 166 4.96 -3.59 1.32
C VAL A 166 5.00 -3.70 -0.20
N LEU A 167 4.88 -4.90 -0.75
CA LEU A 167 4.84 -5.11 -2.19
C LEU A 167 3.57 -4.53 -2.81
N LEU A 168 2.40 -4.72 -2.19
CA LEU A 168 1.14 -4.16 -2.66
C LEU A 168 1.19 -2.62 -2.70
N PHE A 169 1.41 -1.98 -1.57
CA PHE A 169 1.46 -0.51 -1.50
C PHE A 169 2.69 0.06 -2.22
N GLY A 170 3.78 -0.70 -2.29
CA GLY A 170 4.96 -0.41 -3.09
C GLY A 170 4.68 -0.41 -4.59
N ALA A 171 3.83 -1.32 -5.08
CA ALA A 171 3.41 -1.35 -6.49
C ALA A 171 2.59 -0.10 -6.84
N PHE A 172 1.64 0.31 -5.99
CA PHE A 172 0.94 1.59 -6.15
C PHE A 172 1.91 2.78 -6.09
N GLY A 173 2.89 2.74 -5.19
CA GLY A 173 3.93 3.76 -5.08
C GLY A 173 4.81 3.86 -6.32
N ALA A 174 5.21 2.73 -6.89
CA ALA A 174 6.02 2.69 -8.10
C ALA A 174 5.26 3.22 -9.33
N VAL A 175 3.98 2.83 -9.50
CA VAL A 175 3.11 3.36 -10.55
C VAL A 175 2.89 4.87 -10.38
N SER A 176 2.66 5.33 -9.16
CA SER A 176 2.48 6.76 -8.85
C SER A 176 3.74 7.57 -9.14
N LEU A 177 4.91 7.03 -8.80
CA LEU A 177 6.19 7.68 -9.10
C LEU A 177 6.51 7.68 -10.60
N ALA A 178 6.10 6.61 -11.32
CA ALA A 178 6.20 6.56 -12.77
C ALA A 178 5.27 7.59 -13.45
N ALA A 179 4.06 7.74 -12.95
CA ALA A 179 3.16 8.81 -13.38
C ALA A 179 3.76 10.19 -13.09
N SER A 180 4.34 10.40 -11.89
CA SER A 180 5.04 11.64 -11.54
C SER A 180 6.18 11.97 -12.51
N ALA A 181 6.94 10.96 -12.95
CA ALA A 181 7.99 11.12 -13.94
C ALA A 181 7.46 11.44 -15.35
N SER A 182 6.19 11.15 -15.63
CA SER A 182 5.56 11.28 -16.96
C SER A 182 4.80 12.58 -17.17
N PHE A 183 4.35 13.25 -16.10
CA PHE A 183 3.54 14.47 -16.19
C PHE A 183 4.27 15.70 -15.67
N ASP A 184 3.85 16.88 -16.17
CA ASP A 184 4.43 18.16 -15.78
C ASP A 184 3.72 18.81 -14.59
N ARG A 185 2.52 18.34 -14.30
CA ARG A 185 1.67 18.85 -13.22
C ARG A 185 1.28 17.72 -12.28
N LEU A 186 1.09 18.08 -11.02
CA LEU A 186 0.72 17.13 -9.97
C LEU A 186 -0.66 16.49 -10.22
N THR A 187 -1.64 17.27 -10.68
CA THR A 187 -3.02 16.81 -10.85
C THR A 187 -3.15 15.58 -11.77
N PRO A 188 -2.60 15.56 -13.01
CA PRO A 188 -2.68 14.37 -13.85
C PRO A 188 -1.89 13.18 -13.28
N ALA A 189 -0.76 13.41 -12.62
CA ALA A 189 0.01 12.34 -11.98
C ALA A 189 -0.79 11.67 -10.86
N VAL A 190 -1.42 12.46 -9.98
CA VAL A 190 -2.32 11.95 -8.93
C VAL A 190 -3.55 11.29 -9.54
N GLY A 191 -4.13 11.88 -10.59
CA GLY A 191 -5.31 11.34 -11.27
C GLY A 191 -5.09 9.93 -11.80
N VAL A 192 -3.98 9.70 -12.52
CA VAL A 192 -3.60 8.35 -13.00
C VAL A 192 -3.34 7.39 -11.86
N ALA A 193 -2.59 7.82 -10.82
CA ALA A 193 -2.30 6.99 -9.67
C ALA A 193 -3.57 6.57 -8.92
N LEU A 194 -4.48 7.50 -8.64
CA LEU A 194 -5.75 7.21 -7.97
C LEU A 194 -6.67 6.37 -8.84
N ALA A 195 -6.75 6.63 -10.15
CA ALA A 195 -7.54 5.79 -11.06
C ALA A 195 -7.07 4.34 -11.05
N PHE A 196 -5.75 4.11 -10.99
CA PHE A 196 -5.17 2.78 -10.89
C PHE A 196 -5.50 2.09 -9.55
N VAL A 197 -5.37 2.80 -8.43
CA VAL A 197 -5.71 2.28 -7.09
C VAL A 197 -7.20 1.99 -6.99
N LEU A 198 -8.05 2.97 -7.34
CA LEU A 198 -9.50 2.84 -7.22
C LEU A 198 -10.05 1.78 -8.17
N GLY A 199 -9.52 1.70 -9.40
CA GLY A 199 -9.86 0.64 -10.35
C GLY A 199 -9.51 -0.75 -9.79
N SER A 200 -8.30 -0.90 -9.24
CA SER A 200 -7.88 -2.13 -8.59
C SER A 200 -8.77 -2.49 -7.40
N TYR A 201 -9.06 -1.53 -6.52
CA TYR A 201 -9.94 -1.74 -5.36
C TYR A 201 -11.37 -2.10 -5.79
N PHE A 202 -11.90 -1.42 -6.80
CA PHE A 202 -13.24 -1.70 -7.32
C PHE A 202 -13.33 -3.12 -7.91
N LEU A 203 -12.33 -3.57 -8.67
CA LEU A 203 -12.31 -4.93 -9.23
C LEU A 203 -12.28 -5.99 -8.12
N GLU A 204 -11.53 -5.76 -7.04
CA GLU A 204 -11.48 -6.66 -5.89
C GLU A 204 -12.83 -6.77 -5.19
N VAL A 205 -13.40 -5.62 -4.84
CA VAL A 205 -14.71 -5.56 -4.15
C VAL A 205 -15.81 -6.15 -5.03
N LEU A 206 -15.83 -5.83 -6.32
CA LEU A 206 -16.83 -6.34 -7.25
C LEU A 206 -16.75 -7.86 -7.37
N GLY A 207 -15.55 -8.40 -7.55
CA GLY A 207 -15.35 -9.85 -7.67
C GLY A 207 -15.64 -10.61 -6.38
N SER A 208 -15.41 -9.98 -5.20
CA SER A 208 -15.73 -10.58 -3.90
C SER A 208 -17.24 -10.60 -3.63
N LEU A 209 -17.97 -9.58 -4.08
CA LEU A 209 -19.42 -9.47 -3.79
C LEU A 209 -20.31 -10.09 -4.88
N TRP A 210 -19.82 -10.22 -6.09
CA TRP A 210 -20.59 -10.74 -7.23
C TRP A 210 -19.88 -11.94 -7.86
N PRO A 211 -20.39 -13.18 -7.65
CA PRO A 211 -19.76 -14.42 -8.13
C PRO A 211 -19.46 -14.44 -9.63
N ASP A 212 -20.36 -13.89 -10.46
CA ASP A 212 -20.14 -13.82 -11.91
C ASP A 212 -19.00 -12.88 -12.31
N ALA A 213 -18.61 -11.97 -11.42
CA ALA A 213 -17.51 -11.04 -11.61
C ALA A 213 -16.18 -11.53 -10.99
N ALA A 214 -16.15 -12.68 -10.30
CA ALA A 214 -14.95 -13.21 -9.65
C ALA A 214 -13.75 -13.35 -10.60
N GLY A 215 -13.99 -13.62 -11.88
CA GLY A 215 -12.95 -13.65 -12.91
C GLY A 215 -12.21 -12.32 -13.15
N LEU A 216 -12.69 -11.20 -12.57
CA LEU A 216 -12.05 -9.89 -12.66
C LEU A 216 -11.03 -9.64 -11.54
N GLN A 217 -11.09 -10.37 -10.43
CA GLN A 217 -10.18 -10.21 -9.28
C GLN A 217 -8.69 -10.34 -9.66
N PRO A 218 -8.24 -11.25 -10.55
CA PRO A 218 -6.84 -11.33 -10.95
C PRO A 218 -6.28 -10.06 -11.62
N TYR A 219 -7.13 -9.13 -12.06
CA TYR A 219 -6.72 -7.82 -12.59
C TYR A 219 -6.59 -6.76 -11.49
N SER A 220 -6.97 -7.09 -10.25
CA SER A 220 -6.75 -6.27 -9.05
C SER A 220 -5.41 -6.57 -8.43
N LEU A 221 -4.65 -5.54 -8.00
CA LEU A 221 -3.46 -5.78 -7.18
C LEU A 221 -3.82 -6.21 -5.75
N PHE A 222 -4.98 -5.83 -5.24
CA PHE A 222 -5.44 -6.27 -3.92
C PHE A 222 -5.67 -7.77 -3.84
N HIS A 223 -6.00 -8.43 -4.96
CA HIS A 223 -6.14 -9.88 -5.06
C HIS A 223 -4.87 -10.66 -4.65
N TYR A 224 -3.70 -10.03 -4.80
CA TYR A 224 -2.40 -10.64 -4.47
C TYR A 224 -1.94 -10.36 -3.04
N LEU A 225 -2.80 -9.77 -2.20
CA LEU A 225 -2.59 -9.66 -0.76
C LEU A 225 -3.40 -10.74 -0.05
N ASP A 226 -2.87 -11.95 0.04
CA ASP A 226 -3.49 -13.03 0.80
C ASP A 226 -2.95 -13.04 2.23
N ALA A 227 -3.48 -12.15 3.06
CA ALA A 227 -3.02 -11.99 4.43
C ALA A 227 -3.28 -13.22 5.30
N GLN A 228 -4.31 -14.02 5.02
CA GLN A 228 -4.55 -15.27 5.76
C GLN A 228 -3.52 -16.35 5.42
N ALA A 229 -3.22 -16.56 4.14
CA ALA A 229 -2.18 -17.49 3.73
C ALA A 229 -0.80 -17.06 4.26
N ASP A 230 -0.50 -15.76 4.24
CA ASP A 230 0.73 -15.20 4.80
C ASP A 230 0.85 -15.52 6.30
N LEU A 231 -0.21 -15.27 7.08
CA LEU A 231 -0.24 -15.54 8.53
C LEU A 231 -0.22 -17.04 8.85
N ALA A 232 -0.75 -17.88 7.96
CA ALA A 232 -0.66 -19.33 8.05
C ALA A 232 0.75 -19.88 7.69
N GLY A 233 1.65 -19.02 7.18
CA GLY A 233 2.98 -19.42 6.72
C GLY A 233 2.97 -20.15 5.37
N LEU A 234 1.94 -19.96 4.57
CA LEU A 234 1.70 -20.56 3.26
C LEU A 234 1.63 -19.52 2.12
N PRO A 235 2.61 -18.58 2.01
CA PRO A 235 2.54 -17.52 1.05
C PRO A 235 2.62 -18.06 -0.39
N ALA A 236 1.80 -17.52 -1.28
CA ALA A 236 1.89 -17.84 -2.70
C ALA A 236 3.04 -17.05 -3.35
N ALA A 237 4.13 -17.72 -3.71
CA ALA A 237 5.28 -17.10 -4.37
C ALA A 237 4.89 -16.35 -5.66
N ARG A 238 3.82 -16.79 -6.33
CA ARG A 238 3.25 -16.13 -7.51
C ARG A 238 2.80 -14.70 -7.19
N ASP A 239 2.18 -14.46 -6.06
CA ASP A 239 1.58 -13.17 -5.69
C ASP A 239 2.67 -12.14 -5.43
N PHE A 240 3.70 -12.54 -4.68
CA PHE A 240 4.91 -11.73 -4.49
C PHE A 240 5.59 -11.41 -5.83
N ALA A 241 5.66 -12.40 -6.74
CA ALA A 241 6.28 -12.21 -8.06
C ALA A 241 5.48 -11.23 -8.93
N ILE A 242 4.15 -11.28 -8.92
CA ILE A 242 3.29 -10.36 -9.70
C ILE A 242 3.43 -8.93 -9.18
N LEU A 243 3.32 -8.72 -7.87
CA LEU A 243 3.50 -7.40 -7.26
C LEU A 243 4.91 -6.85 -7.52
N GLY A 244 5.94 -7.70 -7.37
CA GLY A 244 7.32 -7.36 -7.70
C GLY A 244 7.53 -7.02 -9.17
N ALA A 245 6.88 -7.73 -10.09
CA ALA A 245 6.93 -7.45 -11.52
C ALA A 245 6.30 -6.09 -11.88
N VAL A 246 5.19 -5.72 -11.24
CA VAL A 246 4.57 -4.39 -11.41
C VAL A 246 5.53 -3.29 -10.94
N ILE A 247 6.16 -3.46 -9.77
CA ILE A 247 7.17 -2.52 -9.26
C ILE A 247 8.32 -2.39 -10.26
N ALA A 248 8.89 -3.52 -10.70
CA ALA A 248 10.01 -3.54 -11.62
C ALA A 248 9.66 -2.87 -12.97
N ALA A 249 8.50 -3.16 -13.52
CA ALA A 249 8.03 -2.58 -14.78
C ALA A 249 7.84 -1.05 -14.66
N ALA A 250 7.20 -0.58 -13.59
CA ALA A 250 6.99 0.85 -13.34
C ALA A 250 8.31 1.61 -13.14
N VAL A 251 9.24 1.03 -12.37
CA VAL A 251 10.56 1.61 -12.14
C VAL A 251 11.39 1.63 -13.42
N ALA A 252 11.40 0.52 -14.19
CA ALA A 252 12.12 0.44 -15.46
C ALA A 252 11.59 1.48 -16.47
N TYR A 253 10.27 1.58 -16.61
CA TYR A 253 9.62 2.60 -17.43
C TYR A 253 10.09 4.02 -17.05
N ALA A 254 10.03 4.37 -15.78
CA ALA A 254 10.39 5.71 -15.33
C ALA A 254 11.89 6.00 -15.49
N LEU A 255 12.78 5.02 -15.30
CA LEU A 255 14.23 5.14 -15.52
C LEU A 255 14.58 5.36 -17.00
N VAL A 256 13.70 4.98 -17.93
CA VAL A 256 13.83 5.24 -19.36
C VAL A 256 13.24 6.59 -19.75
N ILE A 257 12.04 6.90 -19.24
CA ILE A 257 11.28 8.09 -19.66
C ILE A 257 11.84 9.36 -19.03
N PHE A 258 12.07 9.37 -17.71
CA PHE A 258 12.47 10.60 -17.00
C PHE A 258 13.78 11.23 -17.51
N PRO A 259 14.86 10.48 -17.85
CA PRO A 259 16.05 11.06 -18.44
C PRO A 259 15.84 11.64 -19.85
N ARG A 260 14.90 11.06 -20.62
CA ARG A 260 14.66 11.43 -22.03
C ARG A 260 13.69 12.59 -22.20
N ARG A 261 12.94 12.93 -21.16
CA ARG A 261 11.98 14.03 -21.23
C ARG A 261 12.70 15.36 -21.39
N ASP A 262 12.22 16.14 -22.34
CA ASP A 262 12.57 17.54 -22.44
C ASP A 262 11.85 18.29 -21.33
N LEU A 263 12.62 18.84 -20.40
CA LEU A 263 12.11 19.57 -19.24
C LEU A 263 12.27 21.06 -19.52
N ALA A 264 11.65 21.56 -20.62
CA ALA A 264 11.60 23.00 -20.89
C ALA A 264 10.97 23.74 -19.70
N ALA A 265 11.47 24.95 -19.44
CA ALA A 265 10.93 25.80 -18.37
C ALA A 265 9.41 25.95 -18.53
N PRO A 266 8.63 25.97 -17.43
CA PRO A 266 7.20 26.29 -17.52
C PRO A 266 7.04 27.68 -18.15
N ALA A 267 6.26 27.75 -19.23
CA ALA A 267 5.89 29.01 -19.87
C ALA A 267 5.02 29.85 -18.94
#